data_11c63b7b81948f12c09ec8e248fff811
#
_entry.id   11c63b7b81948f12c09ec8e248fff811
#
_cell.length_a   1.000
_cell.length_b   1.000
_cell.length_c   1.000
_cell.angle_alpha   90.00
_cell.angle_beta   90.00
_cell.angle_gamma   90.00
#
_symmetry.space_group_name_H-M   'P 1'
#
loop_
_entity.id
_entity.type
_entity.pdbx_description
1 polymer ?
#
loop_
_entity_poly.entity_id
_entity_poly.type
_entity_poly.pdbx_seq_one_letter_code
_entity_poly.pdbx_strand_id
1 'polypeptide(L)'
;MADAAEWARIVYRGPSQIVFSGEDLEFLRTAFTLLPAEPWDGDTWRVWTNAVKAATGRKGRGLFMPLRLALTGVDHGPELAALLPVIGHARTVQRIP
;
A
#
# COMPACT_ATOMS: atom_id res chain seq x y z
N MET A 1 7.12 -6.62 -17.19
CA MET A 1 7.82 -5.49 -16.54
C MET A 1 7.00 -4.23 -16.74
N ALA A 2 6.74 -3.49 -15.66
CA ALA A 2 5.99 -2.25 -15.77
C ALA A 2 6.83 -1.19 -16.49
N ASP A 3 6.25 -0.52 -17.47
CA ASP A 3 6.92 0.57 -18.17
C ASP A 3 6.73 1.90 -17.42
N ALA A 4 7.36 2.96 -17.89
CA ALA A 4 7.30 4.27 -17.24
C ALA A 4 5.89 4.85 -17.23
N ALA A 5 5.08 4.58 -18.24
CA ALA A 5 3.70 5.07 -18.30
C ALA A 5 2.82 4.40 -17.26
N GLU A 6 3.01 3.10 -17.02
CA GLU A 6 2.28 2.35 -16.00
C GLU A 6 2.64 2.85 -14.60
N TRP A 7 3.92 3.08 -14.32
CA TRP A 7 4.38 3.63 -13.06
C TRP A 7 3.80 5.03 -12.81
N ALA A 8 3.81 5.90 -13.82
CA ALA A 8 3.27 7.25 -13.70
C ALA A 8 1.78 7.21 -13.35
N ARG A 9 1.02 6.33 -13.99
CA ARG A 9 -0.41 6.18 -13.72
C ARG A 9 -0.66 5.72 -12.29
N ILE A 10 0.11 4.75 -11.79
CA ILE A 10 -0.03 4.26 -10.43
C ILE A 10 0.30 5.36 -9.41
N VAL A 11 1.39 6.08 -9.63
CA VAL A 11 1.88 7.09 -8.68
C VAL A 11 0.98 8.33 -8.65
N TYR A 12 0.62 8.87 -9.82
CA TYR A 12 -0.02 10.18 -9.90
C TYR A 12 -1.54 10.14 -9.93
N ARG A 13 -2.15 9.09 -10.48
CA ARG A 13 -3.60 8.97 -10.57
C ARG A 13 -4.21 8.17 -9.42
N GLY A 14 -3.39 7.35 -8.77
CA GLY A 14 -3.84 6.46 -7.72
C GLY A 14 -4.59 5.23 -8.26
N PRO A 15 -5.12 4.41 -7.35
CA PRO A 15 -5.79 3.17 -7.73
C PRO A 15 -7.15 3.44 -8.37
N SER A 16 -7.57 2.51 -9.21
CA SER A 16 -8.94 2.44 -9.67
C SER A 16 -9.86 2.15 -8.49
N GLN A 17 -11.14 2.42 -8.65
CA GLN A 17 -12.11 2.16 -7.60
C GLN A 17 -12.16 0.66 -7.31
N ILE A 18 -11.83 0.28 -6.06
CA ILE A 18 -11.81 -1.10 -5.59
C ILE A 18 -12.85 -1.24 -4.48
N VAL A 19 -13.63 -2.31 -4.52
CA VAL A 19 -14.57 -2.65 -3.45
C VAL A 19 -13.92 -3.66 -2.53
N PHE A 20 -13.75 -3.28 -1.26
CA PHE A 20 -13.20 -4.18 -0.23
C PHE A 20 -14.33 -4.70 0.65
N SER A 21 -14.13 -5.91 1.22
CA SER A 21 -15.01 -6.43 2.26
C SER A 21 -14.93 -5.56 3.51
N GLY A 22 -15.92 -5.68 4.40
CA GLY A 22 -15.89 -4.94 5.67
C GLY A 22 -14.66 -5.26 6.52
N GLU A 23 -14.23 -6.52 6.53
CA GLU A 23 -13.04 -6.95 7.25
C GLU A 23 -11.77 -6.32 6.66
N ASP A 24 -11.68 -6.28 5.33
CA ASP A 24 -10.54 -5.66 4.66
C ASP A 24 -10.52 -4.16 4.86
N LEU A 25 -11.67 -3.50 4.86
CA LEU A 25 -11.75 -2.06 5.13
C LEU A 25 -11.24 -1.74 6.54
N GLU A 26 -11.66 -2.50 7.54
CA GLU A 26 -11.17 -2.34 8.92
C GLU A 26 -9.66 -2.56 9.00
N PHE A 27 -9.19 -3.63 8.36
CA PHE A 27 -7.77 -3.92 8.29
C PHE A 27 -7.00 -2.76 7.68
N LEU A 28 -7.46 -2.23 6.55
CA LEU A 28 -6.78 -1.15 5.84
C LEU A 28 -6.77 0.14 6.66
N ARG A 29 -7.86 0.46 7.34
CA ARG A 29 -7.89 1.63 8.22
C ARG A 29 -6.86 1.52 9.33
N THR A 30 -6.78 0.36 9.97
CA THR A 30 -5.76 0.10 10.99
C THR A 30 -4.36 0.19 10.40
N ALA A 31 -4.13 -0.44 9.25
CA ALA A 31 -2.82 -0.44 8.60
C ALA A 31 -2.34 0.97 8.28
N PHE A 32 -3.23 1.81 7.77
CA PHE A 32 -2.85 3.17 7.38
C PHE A 32 -2.56 4.07 8.58
N THR A 33 -3.09 3.77 9.77
CA THR A 33 -2.72 4.50 10.98
C THR A 33 -1.29 4.19 11.45
N LEU A 34 -0.70 3.12 10.93
CA LEU A 34 0.62 2.65 11.31
C LEU A 34 1.72 3.06 10.32
N LEU A 35 1.40 3.93 9.35
CA LEU A 35 2.38 4.38 8.37
C LEU A 35 3.59 5.02 9.06
N PRO A 36 4.82 4.65 8.65
CA PRO A 36 6.03 5.23 9.25
C PRO A 36 6.13 6.73 8.98
N ALA A 37 6.89 7.41 9.83
CA ALA A 37 7.21 8.81 9.62
C ALA A 37 8.17 8.98 8.44
N GLU A 38 8.09 10.13 7.76
CA GLU A 38 9.03 10.47 6.71
C GLU A 38 10.42 10.76 7.29
N PRO A 39 11.51 10.61 6.53
CA PRO A 39 11.52 10.27 5.10
C PRO A 39 11.30 8.78 4.83
N TRP A 40 10.75 8.46 3.66
CA TRP A 40 10.54 7.09 3.22
C TRP A 40 11.65 6.64 2.26
N ASP A 41 12.04 5.37 2.41
CA ASP A 41 13.10 4.76 1.61
C ASP A 41 12.74 3.31 1.26
N GLY A 42 13.71 2.54 0.80
CA GLY A 42 13.50 1.13 0.43
C GLY A 42 13.12 0.22 1.59
N ASP A 43 13.33 0.62 2.84
CA ASP A 43 12.95 -0.16 4.02
C ASP A 43 11.57 0.20 4.57
N THR A 44 10.96 1.28 4.10
CA THR A 44 9.68 1.76 4.62
C THR A 44 8.59 0.69 4.51
N TRP A 45 8.51 0.00 3.39
CA TRP A 45 7.54 -1.07 3.17
C TRP A 45 7.69 -2.18 4.21
N ARG A 46 8.92 -2.61 4.46
CA ARG A 46 9.21 -3.67 5.44
C ARG A 46 8.84 -3.24 6.85
N VAL A 47 9.22 -2.03 7.25
CA VAL A 47 8.90 -1.49 8.57
C VAL A 47 7.40 -1.39 8.76
N TRP A 48 6.69 -0.86 7.77
CA TRP A 48 5.24 -0.71 7.82
C TRP A 48 4.52 -2.06 7.91
N THR A 49 4.86 -3.00 7.02
CA THR A 49 4.21 -4.31 7.03
C THR A 49 4.50 -5.11 8.29
N ASN A 50 5.68 -4.96 8.88
CA ASN A 50 5.96 -5.60 10.17
C ASN A 50 5.09 -5.03 11.29
N ALA A 51 4.88 -3.72 11.32
CA ALA A 51 4.01 -3.07 12.29
C ALA A 51 2.55 -3.51 12.11
N VAL A 52 2.08 -3.58 10.86
CA VAL A 52 0.72 -4.01 10.53
C VAL A 52 0.52 -5.47 10.93
N LYS A 53 1.49 -6.32 10.64
CA LYS A 53 1.45 -7.74 11.02
C LYS A 53 1.33 -7.90 12.54
N ALA A 54 2.11 -7.15 13.29
CA ALA A 54 2.08 -7.20 14.75
C ALA A 54 0.73 -6.72 15.31
N ALA A 55 0.14 -5.70 14.71
CA ALA A 55 -1.10 -5.10 15.19
C ALA A 55 -2.34 -5.90 14.80
N THR A 56 -2.35 -6.53 13.62
CA THR A 56 -3.56 -7.18 13.08
C THR A 56 -3.51 -8.70 13.13
N GLY A 57 -2.32 -9.29 13.25
CA GLY A 57 -2.13 -10.73 13.18
C GLY A 57 -2.25 -11.32 11.78
N ARG A 58 -2.53 -10.53 10.76
CA ARG A 58 -2.55 -11.00 9.38
C ARG A 58 -1.13 -11.24 8.86
N LYS A 59 -1.00 -12.17 7.93
CA LYS A 59 0.28 -12.50 7.29
C LYS A 59 0.05 -13.01 5.88
N GLY A 60 1.12 -13.06 5.09
CA GLY A 60 1.08 -13.59 3.72
C GLY A 60 0.13 -12.81 2.83
N ARG A 61 -0.59 -13.51 1.96
CA ARG A 61 -1.48 -12.89 0.98
C ARG A 61 -2.60 -12.07 1.63
N GLY A 62 -3.11 -12.51 2.78
CA GLY A 62 -4.14 -11.77 3.51
C GLY A 62 -3.69 -10.43 4.04
N LEU A 63 -2.38 -10.25 4.20
CA LEU A 63 -1.77 -8.97 4.57
C LEU A 63 -1.43 -8.14 3.33
N PHE A 64 -0.72 -8.73 2.37
CA PHE A 64 -0.11 -7.98 1.27
C PHE A 64 -1.10 -7.61 0.16
N MET A 65 -2.06 -8.48 -0.14
CA MET A 65 -2.97 -8.22 -1.25
C MET A 65 -3.90 -7.02 -1.00
N PRO A 66 -4.56 -6.89 0.16
CA PRO A 66 -5.37 -5.70 0.43
C PRO A 66 -4.54 -4.41 0.38
N LEU A 67 -3.32 -4.43 0.91
CA LEU A 67 -2.43 -3.27 0.87
C LEU A 67 -2.07 -2.90 -0.56
N ARG A 68 -1.71 -3.89 -1.38
CA ARG A 68 -1.39 -3.66 -2.79
C ARG A 68 -2.58 -3.06 -3.54
N LEU A 69 -3.76 -3.63 -3.37
CA LEU A 69 -4.96 -3.14 -4.05
C LEU A 69 -5.32 -1.71 -3.61
N ALA A 70 -5.17 -1.40 -2.34
CA ALA A 70 -5.43 -0.05 -1.85
C ALA A 70 -4.44 0.97 -2.41
N LEU A 71 -3.17 0.57 -2.59
CA LEU A 71 -2.13 1.46 -3.07
C LEU A 71 -2.12 1.60 -4.58
N THR A 72 -2.37 0.51 -5.32
CA THR A 72 -2.16 0.48 -6.77
C THR A 72 -3.42 0.20 -7.58
N GLY A 73 -4.44 -0.40 -6.97
CA GLY A 73 -5.65 -0.82 -7.66
C GLY A 73 -5.52 -2.09 -8.48
N VAL A 74 -4.36 -2.74 -8.46
CA VAL A 74 -4.10 -3.97 -9.20
C VAL A 74 -3.44 -5.01 -8.29
N ASP A 75 -3.61 -6.29 -8.64
CA ASP A 75 -3.09 -7.39 -7.84
C ASP A 75 -1.66 -7.80 -8.23
N HIS A 76 -1.07 -7.09 -9.17
CA HIS A 76 0.29 -7.33 -9.64
C HIS A 76 0.94 -6.00 -10.00
N GLY A 77 2.23 -6.02 -10.36
CA GLY A 77 2.91 -4.82 -10.79
C GLY A 77 4.26 -4.63 -10.10
N PRO A 78 4.75 -3.39 -10.01
CA PRO A 78 6.05 -3.11 -9.42
C PRO A 78 6.14 -3.55 -7.97
N GLU A 79 7.35 -3.83 -7.52
CA GLU A 79 7.62 -4.17 -6.13
C GLU A 79 7.25 -3.01 -5.20
N LEU A 80 6.43 -3.29 -4.17
CA LEU A 80 5.93 -2.24 -3.30
C LEU A 80 7.03 -1.59 -2.45
N ALA A 81 8.09 -2.34 -2.13
CA ALA A 81 9.22 -1.77 -1.41
C ALA A 81 9.87 -0.61 -2.18
N ALA A 82 9.93 -0.72 -3.52
CA ALA A 82 10.46 0.32 -4.38
C ALA A 82 9.41 1.40 -4.70
N LEU A 83 8.15 1.00 -4.84
CA LEU A 83 7.07 1.89 -5.24
C LEU A 83 6.61 2.82 -4.13
N LEU A 84 6.59 2.36 -2.89
CA LEU A 84 6.04 3.12 -1.76
C LEU A 84 6.74 4.48 -1.57
N PRO A 85 8.08 4.57 -1.57
CA PRO A 85 8.74 5.88 -1.47
C PRO A 85 8.43 6.79 -2.65
N VAL A 86 8.20 6.23 -3.85
CA VAL A 86 7.85 7.02 -5.04
C VAL A 86 6.44 7.60 -4.92
N ILE A 87 5.49 6.82 -4.38
CA ILE A 87 4.14 7.31 -4.10
C ILE A 87 4.22 8.43 -3.06
N GLY A 88 4.98 8.23 -1.99
CA GLY A 88 5.18 9.17 -0.92
C GLY A 88 4.05 9.16 0.11
N HIS A 89 4.34 9.72 1.28
CA HIS A 89 3.43 9.72 2.42
C HIS A 89 2.09 10.41 2.11
N ALA A 90 2.15 11.60 1.53
CA ALA A 90 0.94 12.40 1.28
C ALA A 90 -0.03 11.68 0.34
N ARG A 91 0.46 11.10 -0.75
CA ARG A 91 -0.39 10.36 -1.70
C ARG A 91 -0.91 9.07 -1.09
N THR A 92 -0.09 8.40 -0.27
CA THR A 92 -0.50 7.16 0.39
C THR A 92 -1.65 7.42 1.36
N VAL A 93 -1.58 8.48 2.14
CA VAL A 93 -2.66 8.85 3.08
C VAL A 93 -3.97 9.10 2.33
N GLN A 94 -3.92 9.69 1.15
CA GLN A 94 -5.11 9.94 0.32
C GLN A 94 -5.76 8.66 -0.21
N ARG A 95 -5.07 7.52 -0.14
CA ARG A 95 -5.55 6.23 -0.65
C ARG A 95 -6.21 5.36 0.41
N ILE A 96 -6.42 5.88 1.61
CA ILE A 96 -7.19 5.19 2.64
C ILE A 96 -8.61 4.97 2.14
N PRO A 97 -9.08 3.72 2.12
CA PRO A 97 -10.43 3.40 1.65
C PRO A 97 -11.54 4.02 2.51
#